data_72a8c58fa9d4cb3f705a21e899827d98
#
_entry.id   72a8c58fa9d4cb3f705a21e899827d98
#
_cell.length_a   1.000
_cell.length_b   1.000
_cell.length_c   1.000
_cell.angle_alpha   90.00
_cell.angle_beta   90.00
_cell.angle_gamma   90.00
#
_symmetry.space_group_name_H-M   'P 1'
#
loop_
_entity.id
_entity.type
_entity.pdbx_description
1 polymer ?
#
loop_
_entity_poly.entity_id
_entity_poly.type
_entity_poly.pdbx_seq_one_letter_code
_entity_poly.pdbx_strand_id
1 'polypeptide(L)'
;MRIYQAENYKAMSRRAANIISAQVIYKPNCVLGLATGGTPVGLYQQLVEWYKKGDLSFAEPRSVNLDESLGLSPHHEQSYRYFMQDNLFDHIDIHPENTHVLNGLAKDPDAECAAYNKLIAELGGIDLQLLGMGHNGHIAFNEPGDDFGLETHVVDLTESTIEANKRFFESRDEVPRHALSMGIKNIMNARRILMVVSGEEKADIVCKAFMGPVTKEVPASVLQLHPDVTLVGDKAALHKLVEAGVTVCG
;
A
#
# COMPACT_ATOMS: atom_id res chain seq x y z
N MET A 1 -6.33 2.87 17.34
CA MET A 1 -6.76 2.31 16.04
C MET A 1 -8.25 2.50 15.85
N ARG A 2 -8.69 2.88 14.66
CA ARG A 2 -10.11 2.95 14.26
C ARG A 2 -10.37 1.85 13.24
N ILE A 3 -11.49 1.15 13.36
CA ILE A 3 -11.85 0.05 12.46
C ILE A 3 -13.23 0.33 11.88
N TYR A 4 -13.31 0.41 10.56
CA TYR A 4 -14.55 0.59 9.81
C TYR A 4 -14.89 -0.71 9.09
N GLN A 5 -16.09 -1.23 9.33
CA GLN A 5 -16.64 -2.36 8.60
C GLN A 5 -17.60 -1.86 7.52
N ALA A 6 -17.31 -2.23 6.28
CA ALA A 6 -18.16 -1.94 5.14
C ALA A 6 -18.92 -3.21 4.69
N GLU A 7 -20.03 -3.04 4.00
CA GLU A 7 -20.88 -4.15 3.56
C GLU A 7 -20.17 -5.11 2.60
N ASN A 8 -19.36 -4.54 1.69
CA ASN A 8 -18.69 -5.27 0.62
C ASN A 8 -17.48 -4.47 0.10
N TYR A 9 -16.76 -5.03 -0.88
CA TYR A 9 -15.59 -4.42 -1.52
C TYR A 9 -15.87 -3.00 -2.04
N LYS A 10 -17.02 -2.77 -2.69
CA LYS A 10 -17.37 -1.45 -3.22
C LYS A 10 -17.54 -0.41 -2.11
N ALA A 11 -18.25 -0.76 -1.06
CA ALA A 11 -18.47 0.11 0.10
C ALA A 11 -17.16 0.35 0.87
N MET A 12 -16.30 -0.67 1.02
CA MET A 12 -14.95 -0.56 1.59
C MET A 12 -14.10 0.41 0.78
N SER A 13 -14.05 0.24 -0.55
CA SER A 13 -13.29 1.11 -1.46
C SER A 13 -13.74 2.57 -1.35
N ARG A 14 -15.04 2.81 -1.31
CA ARG A 14 -15.60 4.16 -1.15
C ARG A 14 -15.25 4.76 0.20
N ARG A 15 -15.32 3.99 1.28
CA ARG A 15 -14.95 4.46 2.64
C ARG A 15 -13.46 4.84 2.69
N ALA A 16 -12.60 4.01 2.14
CA ALA A 16 -11.16 4.28 2.07
C ALA A 16 -10.85 5.51 1.21
N ALA A 17 -11.53 5.66 0.06
CA ALA A 17 -11.42 6.85 -0.79
C ALA A 17 -11.85 8.13 -0.07
N ASN A 18 -12.90 8.09 0.77
CA ASN A 18 -13.30 9.23 1.61
C ASN A 18 -12.15 9.69 2.53
N ILE A 19 -11.40 8.77 3.11
CA ILE A 19 -10.28 9.09 4.01
C ILE A 19 -9.14 9.76 3.26
N ILE A 20 -8.78 9.25 2.07
CA ILE A 20 -7.75 9.89 1.22
C ILE A 20 -8.22 11.25 0.74
N SER A 21 -9.48 11.37 0.28
CA SER A 21 -10.09 12.63 -0.15
C SER A 21 -10.05 13.67 0.97
N ALA A 22 -10.43 13.30 2.18
CA ALA A 22 -10.35 14.17 3.34
C ALA A 22 -8.92 14.65 3.64
N GLN A 23 -7.92 13.78 3.49
CA GLN A 23 -6.50 14.14 3.64
C GLN A 23 -6.09 15.18 2.61
N VAL A 24 -6.44 14.98 1.35
CA VAL A 24 -6.11 15.89 0.24
C VAL A 24 -6.81 17.24 0.42
N ILE A 25 -8.08 17.25 0.79
CA ILE A 25 -8.85 18.49 1.01
C ILE A 25 -8.29 19.28 2.20
N TYR A 26 -7.99 18.58 3.30
CA TYR A 26 -7.48 19.23 4.51
C TYR A 26 -6.06 19.77 4.37
N LYS A 27 -5.19 19.03 3.64
CA LYS A 27 -3.80 19.40 3.37
C LYS A 27 -3.51 19.20 1.88
N PRO A 28 -3.80 20.17 1.00
CA PRO A 28 -3.63 20.01 -0.45
C PRO A 28 -2.23 19.58 -0.88
N ASN A 29 -1.19 20.08 -0.23
CA ASN A 29 0.21 19.71 -0.51
C ASN A 29 0.69 18.47 0.29
N CYS A 30 -0.21 17.57 0.67
CA CYS A 30 0.15 16.37 1.43
C CYS A 30 1.03 15.40 0.62
N VAL A 31 1.72 14.52 1.33
CA VAL A 31 2.45 13.40 0.77
C VAL A 31 1.64 12.12 1.03
N LEU A 32 1.21 11.48 -0.05
CA LEU A 32 0.45 10.23 -0.02
C LEU A 32 1.38 9.06 -0.27
N GLY A 33 1.41 8.10 0.65
CA GLY A 33 1.97 6.79 0.41
C GLY A 33 0.93 5.90 -0.29
N LEU A 34 1.25 5.37 -1.46
CA LEU A 34 0.31 4.60 -2.28
C LEU A 34 0.75 3.14 -2.42
N ALA A 35 -0.21 2.26 -2.65
CA ALA A 35 -0.03 0.82 -2.79
C ALA A 35 -0.54 0.34 -4.15
N THR A 36 -0.03 -0.77 -4.62
CA THR A 36 -0.50 -1.48 -5.82
C THR A 36 -1.30 -2.73 -5.45
N GLY A 37 -1.65 -3.53 -6.45
CA GLY A 37 -2.43 -4.75 -6.28
C GLY A 37 -3.94 -4.55 -6.44
N GLY A 38 -4.71 -5.61 -6.33
CA GLY A 38 -6.15 -5.60 -6.62
C GLY A 38 -7.00 -4.84 -5.61
N THR A 39 -6.61 -4.85 -4.34
CA THR A 39 -7.43 -4.26 -3.26
C THR A 39 -7.64 -2.76 -3.41
N PRO A 40 -6.65 -1.90 -3.74
CA PRO A 40 -6.84 -0.46 -3.86
C PRO A 40 -7.48 -0.01 -5.18
N VAL A 41 -7.69 -0.88 -6.17
CA VAL A 41 -8.23 -0.49 -7.48
C VAL A 41 -9.57 0.23 -7.36
N GLY A 42 -10.51 -0.31 -6.61
CA GLY A 42 -11.83 0.30 -6.41
C GLY A 42 -11.77 1.64 -5.69
N LEU A 43 -10.81 1.81 -4.77
CA LEU A 43 -10.53 3.07 -4.11
C LEU A 43 -10.01 4.11 -5.13
N TYR A 44 -9.06 3.76 -5.98
CA TYR A 44 -8.55 4.65 -7.03
C TYR A 44 -9.63 5.04 -8.02
N GLN A 45 -10.45 4.10 -8.46
CA GLN A 45 -11.61 4.38 -9.32
C GLN A 45 -12.56 5.41 -8.69
N GLN A 46 -12.83 5.31 -7.39
CA GLN A 46 -13.67 6.27 -6.68
C GLN A 46 -13.02 7.67 -6.58
N LEU A 47 -11.72 7.75 -6.37
CA LEU A 47 -10.99 9.04 -6.37
C LEU A 47 -11.03 9.69 -7.75
N VAL A 48 -10.83 8.92 -8.82
CA VAL A 48 -10.94 9.38 -10.21
C VAL A 48 -12.36 9.89 -10.52
N GLU A 49 -13.40 9.19 -10.05
CA GLU A 49 -14.78 9.62 -10.21
C GLU A 49 -15.03 10.99 -9.57
N TRP A 50 -14.57 11.19 -8.33
CA TRP A 50 -14.74 12.48 -7.64
C TRP A 50 -13.90 13.60 -8.27
N TYR A 51 -12.70 13.30 -8.74
CA TYR A 51 -11.91 14.24 -9.53
C TYR A 51 -12.67 14.69 -10.78
N LYS A 52 -13.20 13.74 -11.58
CA LYS A 52 -13.96 14.04 -12.80
C LYS A 52 -15.24 14.85 -12.54
N LYS A 53 -15.84 14.73 -11.37
CA LYS A 53 -16.99 15.53 -10.93
C LYS A 53 -16.60 16.93 -10.44
N GLY A 54 -15.32 17.22 -10.27
CA GLY A 54 -14.83 18.49 -9.75
C GLY A 54 -14.82 18.61 -8.23
N ASP A 55 -15.07 17.51 -7.50
CA ASP A 55 -15.10 17.49 -6.04
C ASP A 55 -13.70 17.42 -5.41
N LEU A 56 -12.68 17.02 -6.19
CA LEU A 56 -11.34 16.72 -5.72
C LEU A 56 -10.30 17.12 -6.77
N SER A 57 -9.16 17.67 -6.33
CA SER A 57 -7.99 17.95 -7.16
C SER A 57 -6.74 17.33 -6.56
N PHE A 58 -5.88 16.82 -7.42
CA PHE A 58 -4.57 16.25 -7.07
C PHE A 58 -3.40 17.06 -7.63
N ALA A 59 -3.64 18.32 -8.01
CA ALA A 59 -2.59 19.17 -8.59
C ALA A 59 -1.42 19.45 -7.62
N GLU A 60 -1.70 19.53 -6.31
CA GLU A 60 -0.69 19.86 -5.31
C GLU A 60 -0.11 18.65 -4.55
N PRO A 61 -0.86 17.54 -4.30
CA PRO A 61 -0.32 16.39 -3.59
C PRO A 61 0.89 15.79 -4.27
N ARG A 62 1.75 15.16 -3.47
CA ARG A 62 2.86 14.33 -3.94
C ARG A 62 2.63 12.90 -3.50
N SER A 63 3.06 11.95 -4.31
CA SER A 63 2.92 10.53 -3.98
C SER A 63 4.25 9.82 -3.93
N VAL A 64 4.35 8.83 -3.05
CA VAL A 64 5.43 7.85 -2.97
C VAL A 64 4.81 6.46 -2.93
N ASN A 65 5.28 5.54 -3.75
CA ASN A 65 4.78 4.15 -3.73
C ASN A 65 5.60 3.27 -2.79
N LEU A 66 4.98 2.20 -2.29
CA LEU A 66 5.61 1.27 -1.35
C LEU A 66 6.77 0.51 -1.97
N ASP A 67 6.65 0.11 -3.23
CA ASP A 67 7.54 -0.87 -3.83
C ASP A 67 7.55 -0.79 -5.36
N GLU A 68 8.51 -1.49 -5.98
CA GLU A 68 8.59 -1.73 -7.41
C GLU A 68 9.40 -3.02 -7.67
N SER A 69 9.02 -3.75 -8.71
CA SER A 69 9.78 -4.92 -9.18
C SER A 69 11.12 -4.51 -9.78
N LEU A 70 12.20 -5.17 -9.38
CA LEU A 70 13.53 -4.94 -9.96
C LEU A 70 13.66 -5.71 -11.28
N GLY A 71 14.13 -5.01 -12.32
CA GLY A 71 14.31 -5.55 -13.67
C GLY A 71 13.21 -5.18 -14.66
N LEU A 72 12.11 -4.54 -14.22
CA LEU A 72 11.06 -4.10 -15.11
C LEU A 72 11.20 -2.62 -15.50
N SER A 73 10.97 -2.35 -16.79
CA SER A 73 10.80 -0.98 -17.29
C SER A 73 9.54 -0.34 -16.70
N PRO A 74 9.52 0.98 -16.45
CA PRO A 74 8.31 1.68 -16.00
C PRO A 74 7.15 1.62 -17.00
N HIS A 75 7.42 1.22 -18.26
CA HIS A 75 6.40 1.02 -19.30
C HIS A 75 5.95 -0.44 -19.43
N HIS A 76 6.55 -1.35 -18.69
CA HIS A 76 6.13 -2.75 -18.69
C HIS A 76 4.80 -2.89 -17.94
N GLU A 77 3.84 -3.59 -18.53
CA GLU A 77 2.48 -3.73 -17.98
C GLU A 77 2.44 -4.31 -16.56
N GLN A 78 3.48 -5.05 -16.16
CA GLN A 78 3.59 -5.61 -14.83
C GLN A 78 4.44 -4.77 -13.85
N SER A 79 4.96 -3.60 -14.28
CA SER A 79 5.59 -2.67 -13.34
C SER A 79 4.56 -1.93 -12.49
N TYR A 80 4.93 -1.56 -11.27
CA TYR A 80 4.02 -0.81 -10.41
C TYR A 80 3.89 0.64 -10.83
N ARG A 81 4.90 1.18 -11.51
CA ARG A 81 4.77 2.48 -12.19
C ARG A 81 3.65 2.44 -13.23
N TYR A 82 3.65 1.42 -14.09
CA TYR A 82 2.57 1.23 -15.09
C TYR A 82 1.21 1.06 -14.41
N PHE A 83 1.13 0.21 -13.37
CA PHE A 83 -0.09 0.04 -12.59
C PHE A 83 -0.65 1.37 -12.08
N MET A 84 0.21 2.24 -11.54
CA MET A 84 -0.22 3.53 -11.01
C MET A 84 -0.66 4.50 -12.11
N GLN A 85 0.02 4.50 -13.27
CA GLN A 85 -0.41 5.26 -14.43
C GLN A 85 -1.81 4.84 -14.88
N ASP A 86 -2.01 3.53 -15.10
CA ASP A 86 -3.25 2.95 -15.61
C ASP A 86 -4.44 3.10 -14.65
N ASN A 87 -4.21 3.00 -13.33
CA ASN A 87 -5.30 3.00 -12.36
C ASN A 87 -5.58 4.35 -11.70
N LEU A 88 -4.63 5.31 -11.72
CA LEU A 88 -4.80 6.58 -11.04
C LEU A 88 -4.19 7.76 -11.80
N PHE A 89 -2.87 7.78 -12.04
CA PHE A 89 -2.16 9.00 -12.40
C PHE A 89 -2.62 9.60 -13.73
N ASP A 90 -2.89 8.78 -14.75
CA ASP A 90 -3.35 9.27 -16.07
C ASP A 90 -4.82 9.77 -16.06
N HIS A 91 -5.52 9.58 -14.96
CA HIS A 91 -6.95 9.90 -14.84
C HIS A 91 -7.24 11.10 -13.93
N ILE A 92 -6.21 11.71 -13.34
CA ILE A 92 -6.30 12.85 -12.41
C ILE A 92 -5.32 13.95 -12.79
N ASP A 93 -5.38 15.10 -12.12
CA ASP A 93 -4.54 16.26 -12.39
C ASP A 93 -3.19 16.28 -11.63
N ILE A 94 -2.74 15.13 -11.12
CA ILE A 94 -1.45 15.05 -10.45
C ILE A 94 -0.30 15.33 -11.45
N HIS A 95 0.63 16.22 -11.08
CA HIS A 95 1.79 16.48 -11.92
C HIS A 95 2.75 15.28 -11.92
N PRO A 96 3.29 14.85 -13.08
CA PRO A 96 4.21 13.72 -13.15
C PRO A 96 5.42 13.83 -12.21
N GLU A 97 5.98 15.02 -12.04
CA GLU A 97 7.08 15.29 -11.10
C GLU A 97 6.72 15.14 -9.63
N ASN A 98 5.43 15.08 -9.31
CA ASN A 98 4.93 14.84 -7.97
C ASN A 98 4.66 13.35 -7.69
N THR A 99 4.90 12.48 -8.67
CA THR A 99 4.68 11.03 -8.53
C THR A 99 6.00 10.29 -8.44
N HIS A 100 6.23 9.59 -7.34
CA HIS A 100 7.49 8.89 -7.10
C HIS A 100 7.22 7.39 -6.92
N VAL A 101 7.84 6.59 -7.78
CA VAL A 101 7.90 5.15 -7.71
C VAL A 101 9.37 4.76 -7.84
N LEU A 102 9.82 3.77 -7.07
CA LEU A 102 11.17 3.26 -7.13
C LEU A 102 11.55 2.86 -8.58
N ASN A 103 12.81 3.05 -8.94
CA ASN A 103 13.28 2.74 -10.30
C ASN A 103 13.64 1.25 -10.43
N GLY A 104 12.75 0.47 -11.05
CA GLY A 104 12.99 -0.95 -11.31
C GLY A 104 14.20 -1.26 -12.22
N LEU A 105 14.72 -0.27 -12.95
CA LEU A 105 15.92 -0.39 -13.79
C LEU A 105 17.17 0.23 -13.15
N ALA A 106 17.17 0.47 -11.85
CA ALA A 106 18.32 1.02 -11.14
C ALA A 106 19.55 0.11 -11.31
N LYS A 107 20.69 0.70 -11.73
CA LYS A 107 21.95 -0.03 -11.86
C LYS A 107 22.57 -0.41 -10.51
N ASP A 108 22.28 0.39 -9.51
CA ASP A 108 22.65 0.20 -8.11
C ASP A 108 21.36 0.26 -7.28
N PRO A 109 20.75 -0.88 -6.97
CA PRO A 109 19.50 -0.94 -6.22
C PRO A 109 19.61 -0.38 -4.79
N ASP A 110 20.75 -0.56 -4.13
CA ASP A 110 20.96 -0.04 -2.78
C ASP A 110 21.06 1.49 -2.78
N ALA A 111 21.74 2.06 -3.79
CA ALA A 111 21.77 3.52 -3.96
C ALA A 111 20.39 4.09 -4.28
N GLU A 112 19.57 3.38 -5.07
CA GLU A 112 18.18 3.76 -5.33
C GLU A 112 17.35 3.77 -4.04
N CYS A 113 17.45 2.73 -3.21
CA CYS A 113 16.78 2.65 -1.92
C CYS A 113 17.20 3.80 -0.98
N ALA A 114 18.49 4.09 -0.91
CA ALA A 114 19.00 5.21 -0.11
C ALA A 114 18.49 6.57 -0.62
N ALA A 115 18.48 6.78 -1.94
CA ALA A 115 17.94 7.98 -2.56
C ALA A 115 16.44 8.14 -2.30
N TYR A 116 15.69 7.05 -2.31
CA TYR A 116 14.25 7.05 -2.02
C TYR A 116 13.95 7.40 -0.56
N ASN A 117 14.74 6.89 0.39
CA ASN A 117 14.64 7.29 1.79
C ASN A 117 14.92 8.78 1.98
N LYS A 118 15.93 9.30 1.30
CA LYS A 118 16.26 10.73 1.30
C LYS A 118 15.13 11.56 0.71
N LEU A 119 14.56 11.15 -0.42
CA LEU A 119 13.41 11.80 -1.05
C LEU A 119 12.23 11.91 -0.08
N ILE A 120 11.85 10.82 0.59
CA ILE A 120 10.76 10.81 1.57
C ILE A 120 11.02 11.82 2.68
N ALA A 121 12.26 11.91 3.17
CA ALA A 121 12.65 12.88 4.19
C ALA A 121 12.57 14.33 3.68
N GLU A 122 13.04 14.59 2.46
CA GLU A 122 13.00 15.92 1.82
C GLU A 122 11.55 16.38 1.53
N LEU A 123 10.64 15.44 1.24
CA LEU A 123 9.21 15.71 1.13
C LEU A 123 8.55 16.05 2.48
N GLY A 124 9.27 15.88 3.59
CA GLY A 124 8.77 16.10 4.95
C GLY A 124 8.06 14.88 5.56
N GLY A 125 8.27 13.70 5.02
CA GLY A 125 7.63 12.44 5.43
C GLY A 125 6.24 12.23 4.82
N ILE A 126 5.65 11.07 5.08
CA ILE A 126 4.37 10.64 4.53
C ILE A 126 3.24 11.08 5.47
N ASP A 127 2.25 11.80 4.94
CA ASP A 127 1.09 12.25 5.70
C ASP A 127 0.06 11.14 5.91
N LEU A 128 -0.21 10.35 4.87
CA LEU A 128 -1.10 9.19 4.91
C LEU A 128 -0.54 8.06 4.05
N GLN A 129 -0.24 6.93 4.68
CA GLN A 129 0.22 5.71 3.99
C GLN A 129 -0.93 4.74 3.80
N LEU A 130 -1.25 4.46 2.54
CA LEU A 130 -2.17 3.38 2.16
C LEU A 130 -1.43 2.04 2.19
N LEU A 131 -2.03 1.03 2.82
CA LEU A 131 -1.52 -0.33 2.89
C LEU A 131 -2.61 -1.35 2.51
N GLY A 132 -2.20 -2.39 1.81
CA GLY A 132 -2.87 -3.68 1.83
C GLY A 132 -2.16 -4.65 2.77
N MET A 133 -2.67 -5.88 2.89
CA MET A 133 -2.06 -6.94 3.68
C MET A 133 -2.06 -8.27 2.91
N GLY A 134 -0.92 -8.94 2.87
CA GLY A 134 -0.81 -10.26 2.28
C GLY A 134 -1.49 -11.35 3.13
N HIS A 135 -1.64 -12.56 2.57
CA HIS A 135 -2.26 -13.70 3.25
C HIS A 135 -1.48 -14.17 4.49
N ASN A 136 -0.17 -13.94 4.51
CA ASN A 136 0.72 -14.27 5.64
C ASN A 136 0.96 -13.07 6.57
N GLY A 137 0.28 -11.94 6.36
CA GLY A 137 0.42 -10.74 7.17
C GLY A 137 1.51 -9.77 6.73
N HIS A 138 2.15 -9.99 5.57
CA HIS A 138 3.12 -9.04 5.04
C HIS A 138 2.46 -7.70 4.68
N ILE A 139 3.22 -6.63 4.80
CA ILE A 139 2.89 -5.27 4.33
C ILE A 139 4.02 -4.77 3.45
N ALA A 140 3.71 -4.23 2.26
CA ALA A 140 4.66 -4.08 1.16
C ALA A 140 5.33 -5.45 0.91
N PHE A 141 6.64 -5.53 0.67
CA PHE A 141 7.36 -6.81 0.61
C PHE A 141 8.10 -7.16 1.92
N ASN A 142 7.61 -6.68 3.08
CA ASN A 142 8.15 -7.12 4.36
C ASN A 142 7.48 -8.43 4.78
N GLU A 143 8.18 -9.53 4.57
CA GLU A 143 7.70 -10.89 4.79
C GLU A 143 7.86 -11.33 6.26
N PRO A 144 7.17 -12.42 6.70
CA PRO A 144 7.38 -12.99 8.02
C PRO A 144 8.85 -13.27 8.32
N GLY A 145 9.34 -12.77 9.46
CA GLY A 145 10.72 -12.89 9.91
C GLY A 145 11.60 -11.67 9.63
N ASP A 146 11.17 -10.75 8.76
CA ASP A 146 11.93 -9.53 8.44
C ASP A 146 12.05 -8.58 9.62
N ASP A 147 13.12 -7.78 9.62
CA ASP A 147 13.40 -6.83 10.69
C ASP A 147 12.54 -5.58 10.59
N PHE A 148 11.89 -5.21 11.69
CA PHE A 148 11.10 -3.98 11.77
C PHE A 148 11.92 -2.69 11.68
N GLY A 149 13.23 -2.77 11.85
CA GLY A 149 14.15 -1.64 11.76
C GLY A 149 14.56 -1.24 10.33
N LEU A 150 14.19 -2.02 9.32
CA LEU A 150 14.59 -1.77 7.95
C LEU A 150 13.87 -0.54 7.35
N GLU A 151 14.65 0.27 6.66
CA GLU A 151 14.16 1.31 5.72
C GLU A 151 13.93 0.68 4.34
N THR A 152 13.81 1.49 3.28
CA THR A 152 13.69 0.97 1.92
C THR A 152 14.91 0.13 1.56
N HIS A 153 14.69 -1.07 1.08
CA HIS A 153 15.73 -2.08 0.83
C HIS A 153 15.37 -2.99 -0.36
N VAL A 154 16.36 -3.74 -0.82
CA VAL A 154 16.18 -4.79 -1.82
C VAL A 154 15.64 -6.04 -1.13
N VAL A 155 14.64 -6.65 -1.74
CA VAL A 155 13.97 -7.87 -1.24
C VAL A 155 14.12 -9.00 -2.26
N ASP A 156 14.47 -10.19 -1.79
CA ASP A 156 14.37 -11.42 -2.56
C ASP A 156 12.93 -11.93 -2.55
N LEU A 157 12.31 -12.06 -3.72
CA LEU A 157 10.96 -12.59 -3.81
C LEU A 157 10.94 -14.10 -3.54
N THR A 158 9.97 -14.52 -2.76
CA THR A 158 9.81 -15.95 -2.44
C THR A 158 9.42 -16.76 -3.69
N GLU A 159 9.77 -18.05 -3.73
CA GLU A 159 9.36 -18.94 -4.81
C GLU A 159 7.85 -18.97 -5.02
N SER A 160 7.07 -18.88 -3.92
CA SER A 160 5.61 -18.80 -4.00
C SER A 160 5.13 -17.52 -4.69
N THR A 161 5.78 -16.38 -4.46
CA THR A 161 5.48 -15.10 -5.11
C THR A 161 5.85 -15.17 -6.61
N ILE A 162 7.02 -15.72 -6.94
CA ILE A 162 7.47 -15.90 -8.33
C ILE A 162 6.47 -16.79 -9.08
N GLU A 163 6.10 -17.94 -8.52
CA GLU A 163 5.15 -18.85 -9.16
C GLU A 163 3.75 -18.25 -9.30
N ALA A 164 3.28 -17.49 -8.32
CA ALA A 164 2.00 -16.80 -8.40
C ALA A 164 1.98 -15.72 -9.50
N ASN A 165 3.11 -15.04 -9.73
CA ASN A 165 3.23 -13.97 -10.73
C ASN A 165 3.48 -14.50 -12.14
N LYS A 166 3.94 -15.75 -12.30
CA LYS A 166 4.25 -16.39 -13.60
C LYS A 166 3.11 -16.23 -14.63
N ARG A 167 1.87 -16.28 -14.19
CA ARG A 167 0.69 -16.11 -15.06
C ARG A 167 0.61 -14.76 -15.79
N PHE A 168 1.39 -13.78 -15.38
CA PHE A 168 1.45 -12.44 -15.96
C PHE A 168 2.64 -12.24 -16.91
N PHE A 169 3.49 -13.25 -17.11
CA PHE A 169 4.68 -13.19 -17.93
C PHE A 169 4.66 -14.31 -18.97
N GLU A 170 5.41 -14.15 -20.06
CA GLU A 170 5.50 -15.18 -21.12
C GLU A 170 6.23 -16.43 -20.63
N SER A 171 7.21 -16.24 -19.74
CA SER A 171 7.97 -17.34 -19.14
C SER A 171 8.27 -17.07 -17.66
N ARG A 172 8.60 -18.14 -16.92
CA ARG A 172 9.02 -18.04 -15.51
C ARG A 172 10.33 -17.26 -15.35
N ASP A 173 11.19 -17.28 -16.36
CA ASP A 173 12.49 -16.62 -16.31
C ASP A 173 12.38 -15.09 -16.43
N GLU A 174 11.27 -14.61 -16.96
CA GLU A 174 10.95 -13.16 -17.03
C GLU A 174 10.33 -12.60 -15.76
N VAL A 175 9.88 -13.46 -14.85
CA VAL A 175 9.32 -13.02 -13.56
C VAL A 175 10.45 -12.41 -12.72
N PRO A 176 10.30 -11.18 -12.23
CA PRO A 176 11.27 -10.57 -11.32
C PRO A 176 11.55 -11.47 -10.11
N ARG A 177 12.82 -11.53 -9.73
CA ARG A 177 13.27 -12.29 -8.55
C ARG A 177 13.52 -11.40 -7.35
N HIS A 178 13.61 -10.09 -7.58
CA HIS A 178 13.88 -9.09 -6.58
C HIS A 178 12.89 -7.93 -6.71
N ALA A 179 12.67 -7.24 -5.62
CA ALA A 179 11.91 -6.00 -5.57
C ALA A 179 12.65 -4.96 -4.71
N LEU A 180 12.31 -3.70 -4.92
CA LEU A 180 12.66 -2.59 -4.03
C LEU A 180 11.43 -2.29 -3.18
N SER A 181 11.56 -2.27 -1.86
CA SER A 181 10.42 -2.12 -0.96
C SER A 181 10.72 -1.19 0.20
N MET A 182 9.75 -0.34 0.54
CA MET A 182 9.78 0.36 1.82
C MET A 182 9.79 -0.65 2.96
N GLY A 183 10.70 -0.47 3.89
CA GLY A 183 10.74 -1.26 5.12
C GLY A 183 9.69 -0.81 6.15
N ILE A 184 9.52 -1.63 7.18
CA ILE A 184 8.58 -1.36 8.29
C ILE A 184 8.87 0.00 8.93
N LYS A 185 10.15 0.39 9.08
CA LYS A 185 10.53 1.68 9.65
C LYS A 185 9.96 2.87 8.86
N ASN A 186 10.01 2.84 7.52
CA ASN A 186 9.41 3.89 6.69
C ASN A 186 7.89 3.96 6.87
N ILE A 187 7.24 2.80 6.87
CA ILE A 187 5.79 2.68 7.04
C ILE A 187 5.37 3.23 8.40
N MET A 188 6.04 2.83 9.47
CA MET A 188 5.74 3.26 10.84
C MET A 188 6.05 4.74 11.10
N ASN A 189 6.89 5.37 10.29
CA ASN A 189 7.17 6.81 10.34
C ASN A 189 6.12 7.67 9.62
N ALA A 190 5.19 7.08 8.88
CA ALA A 190 4.06 7.83 8.33
C ALA A 190 3.21 8.45 9.46
N ARG A 191 2.66 9.64 9.24
CA ARG A 191 1.83 10.30 10.27
C ARG A 191 0.55 9.55 10.54
N ARG A 192 -0.04 8.99 9.48
CA ARG A 192 -1.29 8.22 9.51
C ARG A 192 -1.18 7.01 8.59
N ILE A 193 -1.82 5.93 8.97
CA ILE A 193 -1.89 4.71 8.17
C ILE A 193 -3.35 4.38 7.87
N LEU A 194 -3.63 4.09 6.61
CA LEU A 194 -4.88 3.54 6.13
C LEU A 194 -4.64 2.13 5.60
N MET A 195 -5.06 1.12 6.35
CA MET A 195 -5.03 -0.28 5.92
C MET A 195 -6.37 -0.65 5.29
N VAL A 196 -6.34 -1.25 4.10
CA VAL A 196 -7.52 -1.78 3.41
C VAL A 196 -7.44 -3.29 3.25
N VAL A 197 -8.52 -3.99 3.59
CA VAL A 197 -8.62 -5.45 3.49
C VAL A 197 -9.98 -5.87 2.96
N SER A 198 -10.02 -6.88 2.11
CA SER A 198 -11.27 -7.40 1.53
C SER A 198 -11.16 -8.90 1.31
N GLY A 199 -12.26 -9.58 1.52
CA GLY A 199 -12.41 -11.01 1.24
C GLY A 199 -12.23 -11.91 2.46
N GLU A 200 -12.95 -13.03 2.43
CA GLU A 200 -12.99 -14.05 3.49
C GLU A 200 -11.59 -14.63 3.78
N GLU A 201 -10.77 -14.77 2.75
CA GLU A 201 -9.40 -15.30 2.86
C GLU A 201 -8.48 -14.43 3.73
N LYS A 202 -8.89 -13.19 4.03
CA LYS A 202 -8.15 -12.26 4.91
C LYS A 202 -8.57 -12.35 6.37
N ALA A 203 -9.72 -12.98 6.70
CA ALA A 203 -10.30 -12.91 8.04
C ALA A 203 -9.36 -13.45 9.13
N ASP A 204 -8.68 -14.57 8.87
CA ASP A 204 -7.74 -15.15 9.84
C ASP A 204 -6.52 -14.27 10.08
N ILE A 205 -5.91 -13.79 9.01
CA ILE A 205 -4.68 -13.00 9.14
C ILE A 205 -4.96 -11.61 9.71
N VAL A 206 -6.11 -11.02 9.41
CA VAL A 206 -6.56 -9.77 10.03
C VAL A 206 -6.72 -9.94 11.53
N CYS A 207 -7.35 -11.02 11.97
CA CYS A 207 -7.50 -11.34 13.38
C CYS A 207 -6.14 -11.53 14.06
N LYS A 208 -5.22 -12.30 13.45
CA LYS A 208 -3.86 -12.48 13.97
C LYS A 208 -3.08 -11.16 14.07
N ALA A 209 -3.18 -10.30 13.05
CA ALA A 209 -2.46 -9.04 12.99
C ALA A 209 -2.93 -8.03 14.05
N PHE A 210 -4.21 -7.99 14.37
CA PHE A 210 -4.77 -6.92 15.21
C PHE A 210 -5.23 -7.37 16.60
N MET A 211 -5.30 -8.67 16.86
CA MET A 211 -5.61 -9.25 18.18
C MET A 211 -4.50 -10.15 18.73
N GLY A 212 -3.61 -10.61 17.88
CA GLY A 212 -2.45 -11.39 18.29
C GLY A 212 -1.32 -10.53 18.87
N PRO A 213 -0.22 -11.15 19.29
CA PRO A 213 0.96 -10.41 19.72
C PRO A 213 1.62 -9.67 18.56
N VAL A 214 2.30 -8.56 18.86
CA VAL A 214 3.21 -7.93 17.89
C VAL A 214 4.41 -8.85 17.69
N THR A 215 4.58 -9.32 16.46
CA THR A 215 5.62 -10.31 16.13
C THR A 215 6.06 -10.17 14.67
N LYS A 216 7.31 -10.49 14.38
CA LYS A 216 7.85 -10.56 13.02
C LYS A 216 7.17 -11.63 12.16
N GLU A 217 6.60 -12.68 12.77
CA GLU A 217 5.86 -13.73 12.07
C GLU A 217 4.55 -13.23 11.43
N VAL A 218 4.07 -12.07 11.84
CA VAL A 218 2.93 -11.35 11.27
C VAL A 218 3.32 -9.88 11.16
N PRO A 219 4.01 -9.46 10.10
CA PRO A 219 4.55 -8.10 9.97
C PRO A 219 3.53 -6.99 10.22
N ALA A 220 2.30 -7.15 9.71
CA ALA A 220 1.22 -6.19 9.93
C ALA A 220 0.86 -5.99 11.41
N SER A 221 1.24 -6.92 12.31
CA SER A 221 0.98 -6.80 13.75
C SER A 221 1.67 -5.58 14.37
N VAL A 222 2.75 -5.09 13.78
CA VAL A 222 3.46 -3.89 14.24
C VAL A 222 2.58 -2.63 14.21
N LEU A 223 1.57 -2.62 13.35
CA LEU A 223 0.62 -1.50 13.23
C LEU A 223 -0.16 -1.26 14.53
N GLN A 224 -0.25 -2.26 15.42
CA GLN A 224 -0.81 -2.07 16.77
C GLN A 224 -0.04 -1.02 17.60
N LEU A 225 1.22 -0.78 17.28
CA LEU A 225 2.08 0.20 17.98
C LEU A 225 2.03 1.59 17.34
N HIS A 226 1.41 1.73 16.17
CA HIS A 226 1.32 3.04 15.51
C HIS A 226 0.21 3.90 16.13
N PRO A 227 0.46 5.22 16.37
CA PRO A 227 -0.50 6.08 17.06
C PRO A 227 -1.79 6.36 16.27
N ASP A 228 -1.77 6.33 14.94
CA ASP A 228 -2.93 6.68 14.11
C ASP A 228 -3.10 5.71 12.92
N VAL A 229 -3.75 4.58 13.19
CA VAL A 229 -4.12 3.57 12.19
C VAL A 229 -5.64 3.54 12.01
N THR A 230 -6.06 3.57 10.76
CA THR A 230 -7.43 3.27 10.36
C THR A 230 -7.43 2.01 9.52
N LEU A 231 -8.15 1.00 9.96
CA LEU A 231 -8.43 -0.23 9.22
C LEU A 231 -9.82 -0.11 8.60
N VAL A 232 -9.90 -0.26 7.27
CA VAL A 232 -11.18 -0.35 6.55
C VAL A 232 -11.25 -1.72 5.89
N GLY A 233 -12.24 -2.50 6.26
CA GLY A 233 -12.46 -3.82 5.68
C GLY A 233 -13.91 -4.07 5.35
N ASP A 234 -14.16 -5.01 4.44
CA ASP A 234 -15.50 -5.51 4.23
C ASP A 234 -15.91 -6.54 5.31
N LYS A 235 -17.20 -6.87 5.37
CA LYS A 235 -17.72 -7.85 6.33
C LYS A 235 -16.99 -9.18 6.25
N ALA A 236 -16.66 -9.64 5.06
CA ALA A 236 -15.97 -10.91 4.84
C ALA A 236 -14.57 -10.92 5.47
N ALA A 237 -13.81 -9.83 5.33
CA ALA A 237 -12.47 -9.74 5.92
C ALA A 237 -12.47 -9.49 7.44
N LEU A 238 -13.51 -8.84 7.99
CA LEU A 238 -13.53 -8.40 9.39
C LEU A 238 -14.39 -9.27 10.32
N HIS A 239 -15.13 -10.26 9.82
CA HIS A 239 -16.10 -10.98 10.66
C HIS A 239 -15.47 -11.62 11.91
N LYS A 240 -14.25 -12.19 11.80
CA LYS A 240 -13.56 -12.80 12.95
C LYS A 240 -13.15 -11.80 14.01
N LEU A 241 -12.77 -10.56 13.62
CA LEU A 241 -12.55 -9.47 14.59
C LEU A 241 -13.84 -9.12 15.34
N VAL A 242 -14.96 -9.03 14.62
CA VAL A 242 -16.26 -8.69 15.20
C VAL A 242 -16.74 -9.81 16.12
N GLU A 243 -16.63 -11.07 15.72
CA GLU A 243 -16.94 -12.23 16.54
C GLU A 243 -16.09 -12.32 17.82
N ALA A 244 -14.84 -11.85 17.75
CA ALA A 244 -13.94 -11.74 18.89
C ALA A 244 -14.23 -10.54 19.81
N GLY A 245 -15.27 -9.74 19.50
CA GLY A 245 -15.72 -8.64 20.34
C GLY A 245 -15.05 -7.29 20.08
N VAL A 246 -14.31 -7.15 18.96
CA VAL A 246 -13.73 -5.87 18.57
C VAL A 246 -14.82 -4.91 18.10
N THR A 247 -14.83 -3.71 18.65
CA THR A 247 -15.79 -2.67 18.26
C THR A 247 -15.40 -2.09 16.90
N VAL A 248 -16.34 -2.07 15.97
CA VAL A 248 -16.18 -1.48 14.65
C VAL A 248 -17.15 -0.33 14.45
N CYS A 249 -16.74 0.65 13.65
CA CYS A 249 -17.61 1.74 13.19
C CYS A 249 -18.30 1.30 11.88
N GLY A 250 -19.55 1.67 11.70
CA GLY A 250 -20.31 1.45 10.46
C GLY A 250 -20.07 2.52 9.40
#